data_c5716643b1534496200c7a7046cd1b72
#
_entry.id   c5716643b1534496200c7a7046cd1b72
#
_cell.length_a   1.000
_cell.length_b   1.000
_cell.length_c   1.000
_cell.angle_alpha   90.00
_cell.angle_beta   90.00
_cell.angle_gamma   90.00
#
_symmetry.space_group_name_H-M   'P 1'
#
loop_
_entity.id
_entity.type
_entity.pdbx_description
1 polymer ?
#
loop_
_entity_poly.entity_id
_entity_poly.type
_entity_poly.pdbx_seq_one_letter_code
_entity_poly.pdbx_strand_id
1 'polypeptide(L)'
;MPKLTVNNEAIEYRMDPATPLLWALRDASNLTGTKYGCGTGSCGACTVDIDGKAVKSCQVTLDAVEGSFVTTIEGLSPDRTHPVQLALIDANVPQCGYCIPGIVMAASVLIRRDRNPSDEAVTAAITNLCRCGIYPRLVEAIQRAASAMRGDEPLATGARPGIEPREAARAVPAFDPGSQRTR
;
A
#
# COMPACT_ATOMS: atom_id res chain seq x y z
N MET A 1 -8.22 20.31 17.67
CA MET A 1 -8.21 19.72 16.32
C MET A 1 -6.86 19.04 16.14
N PRO A 2 -6.84 17.71 15.98
CA PRO A 2 -5.60 16.95 15.91
C PRO A 2 -4.77 17.36 14.69
N LYS A 3 -3.45 17.52 14.91
CA LYS A 3 -2.48 17.90 13.88
C LYS A 3 -1.54 16.73 13.65
N LEU A 4 -1.38 16.33 12.39
CA LEU A 4 -0.51 15.23 11.96
C LEU A 4 0.36 15.68 10.79
N THR A 5 1.47 15.02 10.58
CA THR A 5 2.20 15.12 9.30
C THR A 5 1.87 13.87 8.48
N VAL A 6 1.14 14.03 7.38
CA VAL A 6 0.74 12.93 6.51
C VAL A 6 1.44 13.08 5.16
N ASN A 7 2.23 12.08 4.76
CA ASN A 7 3.00 12.08 3.51
C ASN A 7 3.84 13.35 3.32
N ASN A 8 4.49 13.80 4.40
CA ASN A 8 5.29 15.03 4.51
C ASN A 8 4.49 16.35 4.49
N GLU A 9 3.17 16.32 4.51
CA GLU A 9 2.31 17.49 4.59
C GLU A 9 1.71 17.63 5.99
N ALA A 10 1.81 18.82 6.59
CA ALA A 10 1.17 19.12 7.87
C ALA A 10 -0.33 19.32 7.67
N ILE A 11 -1.15 18.49 8.30
CA ILE A 11 -2.61 18.50 8.17
C ILE A 11 -3.24 18.71 9.55
N GLU A 12 -4.21 19.59 9.62
CA GLU A 12 -5.09 19.78 10.78
C GLU A 12 -6.47 19.20 10.45
N TYR A 13 -6.85 18.13 11.17
CA TYR A 13 -8.14 17.49 10.95
C TYR A 13 -9.26 18.15 11.75
N ARG A 14 -10.26 18.69 11.03
CA ARG A 14 -11.48 19.26 11.62
C ARG A 14 -12.55 18.17 11.80
N MET A 15 -12.18 17.14 12.55
CA MET A 15 -13.02 15.97 12.83
C MET A 15 -13.01 15.70 14.33
N ASP A 16 -13.93 14.85 14.79
CA ASP A 16 -13.92 14.37 16.17
C ASP A 16 -12.56 13.66 16.43
N PRO A 17 -11.82 14.07 17.49
CA PRO A 17 -10.55 13.46 17.86
C PRO A 17 -10.63 11.92 18.06
N ALA A 18 -11.79 11.39 18.46
CA ALA A 18 -12.03 9.95 18.60
C ALA A 18 -12.24 9.22 17.25
N THR A 19 -12.26 9.95 16.13
CA THR A 19 -12.38 9.33 14.81
C THR A 19 -11.17 8.44 14.51
N PRO A 20 -11.38 7.18 14.04
CA PRO A 20 -10.27 6.35 13.58
C PRO A 20 -9.48 7.03 12.45
N LEU A 21 -8.15 6.99 12.52
CA LEU A 21 -7.24 7.58 11.54
C LEU A 21 -7.58 7.15 10.10
N LEU A 22 -8.03 5.91 9.90
CA LEU A 22 -8.44 5.39 8.60
C LEU A 22 -9.43 6.30 7.88
N TRP A 23 -10.43 6.81 8.58
CA TRP A 23 -11.47 7.65 7.98
C TRP A 23 -10.96 9.06 7.68
N ALA A 24 -10.11 9.60 8.55
CA ALA A 24 -9.47 10.88 8.29
C ALA A 24 -8.60 10.83 7.02
N LEU A 25 -7.82 9.77 6.85
CA LEU A 25 -7.01 9.56 5.64
C LEU A 25 -7.88 9.44 4.39
N ARG A 26 -8.95 8.64 4.44
CA ARG A 26 -9.78 8.35 3.27
C ARG A 26 -10.74 9.47 2.91
N ASP A 27 -11.45 10.00 3.91
CA ASP A 27 -12.59 10.90 3.67
C ASP A 27 -12.17 12.37 3.69
N ALA A 28 -11.26 12.75 4.60
CA ALA A 28 -10.80 14.13 4.70
C ALA A 28 -9.59 14.42 3.80
N SER A 29 -8.64 13.48 3.67
CA SER A 29 -7.44 13.66 2.85
C SER A 29 -7.53 13.00 1.47
N ASN A 30 -8.60 12.31 1.15
CA ASN A 30 -8.80 11.57 -0.11
C ASN A 30 -7.67 10.54 -0.43
N LEU A 31 -6.99 10.02 0.61
CA LEU A 31 -5.95 9.01 0.49
C LEU A 31 -6.58 7.61 0.50
N THR A 32 -7.16 7.22 -0.62
CA THR A 32 -8.00 6.01 -0.73
C THR A 32 -7.21 4.71 -0.91
N GLY A 33 -5.90 4.78 -1.06
CA GLY A 33 -5.01 3.63 -1.11
C GLY A 33 -5.01 2.82 0.19
N THR A 34 -5.14 3.48 1.35
CA THR A 34 -5.39 2.83 2.63
C THR A 34 -6.80 2.26 2.66
N LYS A 35 -6.94 0.92 2.74
CA LYS A 35 -8.23 0.24 2.53
C LYS A 35 -8.96 -0.08 3.84
N TYR A 36 -10.29 0.09 3.85
CA TYR A 36 -11.15 -0.48 4.88
C TYR A 36 -11.41 -1.97 4.58
N GLY A 37 -11.30 -2.82 5.59
CA GLY A 37 -11.65 -4.24 5.47
C GLY A 37 -12.53 -4.68 6.64
N CYS A 38 -11.92 -5.08 7.76
CA CYS A 38 -12.68 -5.59 8.92
C CYS A 38 -13.12 -4.52 9.92
N GLY A 39 -12.39 -3.41 10.05
CA GLY A 39 -12.60 -2.39 11.10
C GLY A 39 -12.18 -2.83 12.51
N THR A 40 -11.76 -4.09 12.70
CA THR A 40 -11.43 -4.71 14.00
C THR A 40 -9.93 -4.99 14.19
N GLY A 41 -9.07 -4.49 13.29
CA GLY A 41 -7.64 -4.74 13.35
C GLY A 41 -7.19 -6.11 12.85
N SER A 42 -8.09 -7.01 12.45
CA SER A 42 -7.74 -8.39 12.08
C SER A 42 -7.13 -8.51 10.69
N CYS A 43 -7.62 -7.76 9.69
CA CYS A 43 -7.27 -7.99 8.28
C CYS A 43 -6.02 -7.25 7.80
N GLY A 44 -5.60 -6.17 8.44
CA GLY A 44 -4.43 -5.37 8.06
C GLY A 44 -4.54 -4.57 6.75
N ALA A 45 -5.69 -4.56 6.05
CA ALA A 45 -5.86 -3.81 4.81
C ALA A 45 -5.63 -2.30 4.98
N CYS A 46 -5.80 -1.79 6.20
CA CYS A 46 -5.64 -0.40 6.60
C CYS A 46 -4.25 -0.08 7.17
N THR A 47 -3.25 -0.95 6.99
CA THR A 47 -1.91 -0.71 7.54
C THR A 47 -1.27 0.52 6.91
N VAL A 48 -0.74 1.39 7.76
CA VAL A 48 0.06 2.58 7.44
C VAL A 48 1.34 2.56 8.28
N ASP A 49 2.30 3.39 7.92
CA ASP A 49 3.48 3.62 8.76
C ASP A 49 3.23 4.84 9.64
N ILE A 50 3.34 4.68 10.95
CA ILE A 50 3.30 5.77 11.93
C ILE A 50 4.63 5.76 12.68
N ASP A 51 5.43 6.80 12.53
CA ASP A 51 6.72 6.95 13.20
C ASP A 51 7.61 5.70 13.08
N GLY A 52 7.65 5.11 11.89
CA GLY A 52 8.43 3.92 11.61
C GLY A 52 7.83 2.61 12.13
N LYS A 53 6.53 2.57 12.44
CA LYS A 53 5.81 1.36 12.89
C LYS A 53 4.65 1.07 11.95
N ALA A 54 4.48 -0.20 11.56
CA ALA A 54 3.31 -0.65 10.82
C ALA A 54 2.09 -0.71 11.78
N VAL A 55 1.14 0.19 11.56
CA VAL A 55 -0.04 0.35 12.42
C VAL A 55 -1.32 0.18 11.61
N LYS A 56 -2.30 -0.49 12.17
CA LYS A 56 -3.63 -0.65 11.57
C LYS A 56 -4.47 0.59 11.86
N SER A 57 -4.59 1.50 10.91
CA SER A 57 -5.20 2.82 11.07
C SER A 57 -6.68 2.80 11.49
N CYS A 58 -7.37 1.67 11.36
CA CYS A 58 -8.73 1.51 11.89
C CYS A 58 -8.79 1.31 13.42
N GLN A 59 -7.64 1.11 14.09
CA GLN A 59 -7.54 0.83 15.51
C GLN A 59 -6.94 1.98 16.34
N VAL A 60 -6.54 3.04 15.68
CA VAL A 60 -5.98 4.23 16.34
C VAL A 60 -6.83 5.44 16.00
N THR A 61 -7.07 6.28 16.99
CA THR A 61 -7.84 7.51 16.85
C THR A 61 -6.93 8.69 16.51
N LEU A 62 -7.50 9.77 16.00
CA LEU A 62 -6.74 10.98 15.62
C LEU A 62 -6.00 11.59 16.81
N ASP A 63 -6.61 11.63 17.99
CA ASP A 63 -5.98 12.14 19.22
C ASP A 63 -4.81 11.26 19.67
N ALA A 64 -4.93 9.94 19.53
CA ALA A 64 -3.87 9.01 19.90
C ALA A 64 -2.60 9.14 19.05
N VAL A 65 -2.70 9.73 17.87
CA VAL A 65 -1.59 9.91 16.91
C VAL A 65 -1.29 11.39 16.64
N GLU A 66 -1.78 12.29 17.49
CA GLU A 66 -1.47 13.72 17.36
C GLU A 66 0.04 13.97 17.37
N GLY A 67 0.51 14.80 16.46
CA GLY A 67 1.94 15.13 16.27
C GLY A 67 2.77 14.07 15.55
N SER A 68 2.19 12.90 15.23
CA SER A 68 2.93 11.81 14.57
C SER A 68 3.12 12.06 13.07
N PHE A 69 4.15 11.36 12.52
CA PHE A 69 4.38 11.25 11.09
C PHE A 69 3.71 10.00 10.54
N VAL A 70 2.75 10.20 9.65
CA VAL A 70 1.99 9.13 9.00
C VAL A 70 2.39 9.03 7.53
N THR A 71 2.87 7.86 7.10
CA THR A 71 3.11 7.57 5.69
C THR A 71 2.09 6.54 5.21
N THR A 72 1.37 6.88 4.14
CA THR A 72 0.45 5.96 3.45
C THR A 72 1.11 5.40 2.19
N ILE A 73 0.41 4.50 1.49
CA ILE A 73 0.91 3.92 0.24
C ILE A 73 1.17 4.98 -0.84
N GLU A 74 0.41 6.08 -0.84
CA GLU A 74 0.59 7.19 -1.77
C GLU A 74 1.88 7.96 -1.51
N GLY A 75 2.29 8.08 -0.24
CA GLY A 75 3.52 8.79 0.16
C GLY A 75 4.77 7.92 0.20
N LEU A 76 4.64 6.59 0.12
CA LEU A 76 5.77 5.67 0.22
C LEU A 76 6.77 5.85 -0.94
N SER A 77 6.27 5.99 -2.16
CA SER A 77 7.07 6.19 -3.37
C SER A 77 6.18 6.82 -4.46
N PRO A 78 6.29 8.13 -4.68
CA PRO A 78 5.46 8.83 -5.67
C PRO A 78 5.62 8.29 -7.09
N ASP A 79 6.80 7.80 -7.45
CA ASP A 79 7.14 7.20 -8.74
C ASP A 79 6.89 5.67 -8.79
N ARG A 80 6.43 5.07 -7.68
CA ARG A 80 6.16 3.63 -7.54
C ARG A 80 7.39 2.73 -7.73
N THR A 81 8.58 3.25 -7.46
CA THR A 81 9.85 2.52 -7.60
C THR A 81 10.34 1.89 -6.31
N HIS A 82 9.56 1.95 -5.22
CA HIS A 82 9.96 1.33 -3.96
C HIS A 82 10.23 -0.17 -4.14
N PRO A 83 11.37 -0.72 -3.65
CA PRO A 83 11.77 -2.11 -3.88
C PRO A 83 10.69 -3.15 -3.56
N VAL A 84 9.90 -2.94 -2.49
CA VAL A 84 8.77 -3.83 -2.18
C VAL A 84 7.73 -3.82 -3.30
N GLN A 85 7.39 -2.65 -3.86
CA GLN A 85 6.40 -2.55 -4.94
C GLN A 85 6.90 -3.27 -6.19
N LEU A 86 8.17 -3.05 -6.57
CA LEU A 86 8.78 -3.68 -7.74
C LEU A 86 8.88 -5.20 -7.57
N ALA A 87 9.32 -5.68 -6.41
CA ALA A 87 9.45 -7.11 -6.16
C ALA A 87 8.09 -7.84 -6.18
N LEU A 88 7.03 -7.22 -5.65
CA LEU A 88 5.68 -7.79 -5.72
C LEU A 88 5.16 -7.88 -7.16
N ILE A 89 5.47 -6.89 -8.00
CA ILE A 89 5.10 -6.89 -9.42
C ILE A 89 5.88 -7.97 -10.16
N ASP A 90 7.20 -8.02 -9.99
CA ASP A 90 8.08 -8.96 -10.66
C ASP A 90 7.74 -10.43 -10.34
N ALA A 91 7.39 -10.71 -9.08
CA ALA A 91 6.95 -12.03 -8.63
C ALA A 91 5.46 -12.33 -8.94
N ASN A 92 4.75 -11.44 -9.64
CA ASN A 92 3.32 -11.56 -9.94
C ASN A 92 2.47 -11.88 -8.69
N VAL A 93 2.78 -11.22 -7.57
CA VAL A 93 2.08 -11.43 -6.29
C VAL A 93 0.66 -10.88 -6.33
N PRO A 94 0.40 -9.63 -6.82
CA PRO A 94 -0.94 -9.05 -6.81
C PRO A 94 -1.94 -9.86 -7.62
N GLN A 95 -3.12 -10.12 -7.03
CA GLN A 95 -4.28 -10.71 -7.69
C GLN A 95 -5.39 -9.66 -7.77
N CYS A 96 -6.37 -9.64 -6.85
CA CYS A 96 -7.39 -8.60 -6.84
C CYS A 96 -6.85 -7.22 -6.41
N GLY A 97 -5.69 -7.15 -5.77
CA GLY A 97 -5.01 -5.91 -5.39
C GLY A 97 -5.48 -5.29 -4.07
N TYR A 98 -6.59 -5.71 -3.48
CA TYR A 98 -7.20 -5.01 -2.35
C TYR A 98 -6.33 -4.97 -1.09
N CYS A 99 -5.67 -6.07 -0.73
CA CYS A 99 -4.79 -6.15 0.44
C CYS A 99 -3.39 -5.57 0.20
N ILE A 100 -3.01 -5.37 -1.06
CA ILE A 100 -1.64 -5.04 -1.44
C ILE A 100 -1.12 -3.74 -0.81
N PRO A 101 -1.86 -2.62 -0.77
CA PRO A 101 -1.37 -1.41 -0.14
C PRO A 101 -0.95 -1.63 1.32
N GLY A 102 -1.81 -2.30 2.11
CA GLY A 102 -1.49 -2.60 3.50
C GLY A 102 -0.31 -3.55 3.67
N ILE A 103 -0.16 -4.54 2.78
CA ILE A 103 0.98 -5.46 2.75
C ILE A 103 2.28 -4.70 2.42
N VAL A 104 2.26 -3.83 1.41
CA VAL A 104 3.42 -3.02 1.03
C VAL A 104 3.87 -2.15 2.20
N MET A 105 2.93 -1.50 2.90
CA MET A 105 3.27 -0.69 4.07
C MET A 105 3.89 -1.52 5.20
N ALA A 106 3.33 -2.69 5.52
CA ALA A 106 3.89 -3.59 6.53
C ALA A 106 5.29 -4.10 6.14
N ALA A 107 5.46 -4.52 4.88
CA ALA A 107 6.74 -5.00 4.35
C ALA A 107 7.80 -3.90 4.30
N SER A 108 7.45 -2.67 3.91
CA SER A 108 8.40 -1.55 3.88
C SER A 108 8.94 -1.21 5.27
N VAL A 109 8.09 -1.26 6.30
CA VAL A 109 8.50 -1.08 7.69
C VAL A 109 9.41 -2.22 8.15
N LEU A 110 9.07 -3.47 7.81
CA LEU A 110 9.88 -4.64 8.15
C LEU A 110 11.30 -4.51 7.59
N ILE A 111 11.44 -4.37 6.26
CA ILE A 111 12.76 -4.39 5.60
C ILE A 111 13.61 -3.13 5.90
N ARG A 112 13.00 -2.06 6.37
CA ARG A 112 13.73 -0.89 6.88
C ARG A 112 14.40 -1.18 8.22
N ARG A 113 13.79 -2.03 9.06
CA ARG A 113 14.32 -2.44 10.36
C ARG A 113 15.24 -3.65 10.28
N ASP A 114 14.86 -4.62 9.48
CA ASP A 114 15.60 -5.84 9.21
C ASP A 114 15.89 -5.94 7.72
N ARG A 115 17.15 -5.77 7.36
CA ARG A 115 17.61 -5.81 5.97
C ARG A 115 17.73 -7.22 5.42
N ASN A 116 17.61 -8.25 6.26
CA ASN A 116 17.72 -9.66 5.87
C ASN A 116 16.72 -10.53 6.63
N PRO A 117 15.40 -10.26 6.48
CA PRO A 117 14.39 -10.96 7.26
C PRO A 117 14.34 -12.45 6.88
N SER A 118 14.23 -13.34 7.89
CA SER A 118 13.92 -14.75 7.66
C SER A 118 12.46 -14.93 7.22
N ASP A 119 12.11 -16.11 6.70
CA ASP A 119 10.72 -16.45 6.34
C ASP A 119 9.78 -16.30 7.53
N GLU A 120 10.23 -16.71 8.72
CA GLU A 120 9.47 -16.59 9.96
C GLU A 120 9.28 -15.11 10.32
N ALA A 121 10.30 -14.27 10.17
CA ALA A 121 10.21 -12.84 10.44
C ALA A 121 9.23 -12.16 9.49
N VAL A 122 9.26 -12.51 8.20
CA VAL A 122 8.29 -12.01 7.20
C VAL A 122 6.88 -12.45 7.58
N THR A 123 6.68 -13.74 7.89
CA THR A 123 5.37 -14.28 8.23
C THR A 123 4.81 -13.66 9.52
N ALA A 124 5.67 -13.43 10.51
CA ALA A 124 5.27 -12.79 11.76
C ALA A 124 4.90 -11.31 11.59
N ALA A 125 5.62 -10.59 10.72
CA ALA A 125 5.39 -9.16 10.49
C ALA A 125 4.20 -8.90 9.56
N ILE A 126 3.95 -9.75 8.56
CA ILE A 126 2.89 -9.57 7.57
C ILE A 126 1.65 -10.37 7.99
N THR A 127 0.92 -9.85 8.96
CA THR A 127 -0.35 -10.44 9.44
C THR A 127 -1.55 -10.08 8.55
N ASN A 128 -1.33 -9.47 7.41
CA ASN A 128 -2.38 -9.03 6.49
C ASN A 128 -3.10 -10.21 5.86
N LEU A 129 -4.44 -10.18 5.87
CA LEU A 129 -5.26 -11.23 5.26
C LEU A 129 -5.39 -11.00 3.75
N CYS A 130 -5.13 -12.06 2.99
CA CYS A 130 -5.35 -12.10 1.55
C CYS A 130 -6.24 -13.29 1.16
N ARG A 131 -7.45 -13.02 0.65
CA ARG A 131 -8.37 -14.07 0.21
C ARG A 131 -7.89 -14.83 -1.04
N CYS A 132 -7.03 -14.21 -1.82
CA CYS A 132 -6.46 -14.81 -3.03
C CYS A 132 -5.30 -15.78 -2.76
N GLY A 133 -4.82 -15.89 -1.51
CA GLY A 133 -3.82 -16.90 -1.14
C GLY A 133 -2.41 -16.63 -1.67
N ILE A 134 -1.96 -15.39 -1.68
CA ILE A 134 -0.68 -14.97 -2.28
C ILE A 134 0.56 -15.33 -1.45
N TYR A 135 0.41 -15.85 -0.24
CA TYR A 135 1.43 -15.90 0.81
C TYR A 135 2.78 -16.54 0.40
N PRO A 136 2.84 -17.69 -0.30
CA PRO A 136 4.14 -18.27 -0.68
C PRO A 136 4.97 -17.33 -1.55
N ARG A 137 4.36 -16.73 -2.59
CA ARG A 137 5.03 -15.76 -3.47
C ARG A 137 5.33 -14.44 -2.76
N LEU A 138 4.54 -14.09 -1.75
CA LEU A 138 4.72 -12.87 -0.96
C LEU A 138 6.01 -12.92 -0.14
N VAL A 139 6.29 -14.04 0.53
CA VAL A 139 7.53 -14.21 1.33
C VAL A 139 8.76 -14.06 0.44
N GLU A 140 8.80 -14.79 -0.67
CA GLU A 140 9.88 -14.70 -1.66
C GLU A 140 10.08 -13.28 -2.19
N ALA A 141 8.99 -12.60 -2.56
CA ALA A 141 9.07 -11.23 -3.08
C ALA A 141 9.59 -10.24 -2.04
N ILE A 142 9.23 -10.39 -0.76
CA ILE A 142 9.74 -9.51 0.31
C ILE A 142 11.23 -9.74 0.55
N GLN A 143 11.71 -10.98 0.51
CA GLN A 143 13.13 -11.29 0.60
C GLN A 143 13.93 -10.72 -0.58
N ARG A 144 13.41 -10.83 -1.80
CA ARG A 144 14.01 -10.20 -2.99
C ARG A 144 14.04 -8.68 -2.87
N ALA A 145 12.97 -8.06 -2.34
CA ALA A 145 12.97 -6.62 -2.05
C ALA A 145 14.07 -6.24 -1.06
N ALA A 146 14.26 -7.02 0.00
CA ALA A 146 15.30 -6.79 0.98
C ALA A 146 16.71 -6.97 0.37
N SER A 147 16.90 -7.99 -0.47
CA SER A 147 18.14 -8.22 -1.24
C SER A 147 18.48 -7.03 -2.15
N ALA A 148 17.48 -6.53 -2.88
CA ALA A 148 17.64 -5.37 -3.73
C ALA A 148 18.03 -4.10 -2.94
N MET A 149 17.44 -3.91 -1.76
CA MET A 149 17.80 -2.78 -0.89
C MET A 149 19.19 -2.88 -0.28
N ARG A 150 19.80 -4.06 -0.24
CA ARG A 150 21.21 -4.25 0.11
C ARG A 150 22.15 -4.06 -1.09
N GLY A 151 21.59 -4.05 -2.32
CA GLY A 151 22.36 -3.98 -3.56
C GLY A 151 22.88 -5.36 -4.05
N ASP A 152 22.38 -6.46 -3.48
CA ASP A 152 22.82 -7.80 -3.84
C ASP A 152 22.23 -8.26 -5.19
N GLU A 153 20.98 -7.87 -5.46
CA GLU A 153 20.26 -8.26 -6.68
C GLU A 153 19.46 -7.07 -7.24
N PRO A 154 19.63 -6.69 -8.51
CA PRO A 154 18.78 -5.68 -9.12
C PRO A 154 17.38 -6.25 -9.32
N LEU A 155 16.35 -5.53 -8.86
CA LEU A 155 14.98 -5.78 -9.30
C LEU A 155 14.84 -5.32 -10.74
N ALA A 156 14.26 -6.16 -11.59
CA ALA A 156 13.87 -5.72 -12.90
C ALA A 156 12.98 -4.48 -12.74
N THR A 157 13.41 -3.36 -13.30
CA THR A 157 12.52 -2.21 -13.49
C THR A 157 11.50 -2.67 -14.51
N GLY A 158 10.43 -3.32 -14.02
CA GLY A 158 9.40 -3.89 -14.87
C GLY A 158 8.93 -2.86 -15.86
N ALA A 159 8.64 -3.31 -17.08
CA ALA A 159 7.93 -2.50 -18.06
C ALA A 159 6.84 -1.74 -17.31
N ARG A 160 6.77 -0.43 -17.49
CA ARG A 160 5.80 0.43 -16.79
C ARG A 160 4.45 -0.27 -16.82
N PRO A 161 3.84 -0.58 -15.68
CA PRO A 161 2.54 -1.21 -15.68
C PRO A 161 1.55 -0.21 -16.28
N GLY A 162 1.09 -0.49 -17.48
CA GLY A 162 0.16 0.35 -18.18
C GLY A 162 0.53 0.45 -19.69
N ILE A 163 -0.48 0.50 -20.50
CA ILE A 163 -0.36 0.82 -21.92
C ILE A 163 -0.10 2.33 -21.99
N GLU A 164 0.92 2.75 -22.75
CA GLU A 164 1.13 4.17 -23.03
C GLU A 164 -0.16 4.79 -23.61
N PRO A 165 -0.53 6.04 -23.25
CA PRO A 165 -1.80 6.62 -23.70
C PRO A 165 -2.04 6.55 -25.22
N ARG A 166 -0.96 6.62 -26.01
CA ARG A 166 -1.02 6.47 -27.46
C ARG A 166 -1.30 5.04 -27.90
N GLU A 167 -0.85 4.05 -27.15
CA GLU A 167 -1.14 2.63 -27.40
C GLU A 167 -2.53 2.27 -26.90
N ALA A 168 -2.96 2.82 -25.75
CA ALA A 168 -4.32 2.67 -25.26
C ALA A 168 -5.35 3.17 -26.28
N ALA A 169 -5.12 4.30 -26.92
CA ALA A 169 -5.99 4.83 -27.94
C ALA A 169 -6.09 3.92 -29.20
N ARG A 170 -5.09 3.07 -29.43
CA ARG A 170 -5.10 2.08 -30.53
C ARG A 170 -5.66 0.73 -30.11
N ALA A 171 -5.47 0.34 -28.85
CA ALA A 171 -5.87 -0.96 -28.32
C ALA A 171 -7.33 -1.00 -27.83
N VAL A 172 -7.89 0.14 -27.42
CA VAL A 172 -9.28 0.26 -26.99
C VAL A 172 -10.06 0.93 -28.13
N PRO A 173 -10.95 0.20 -28.83
CA PRO A 173 -11.83 0.83 -29.83
C PRO A 173 -12.61 1.97 -29.19
N ALA A 174 -12.68 3.09 -29.89
CA ALA A 174 -13.51 4.20 -29.44
C ALA A 174 -14.96 3.69 -29.25
N PHE A 175 -15.55 3.99 -28.10
CA PHE A 175 -16.94 3.66 -27.85
C PHE A 175 -17.82 4.42 -28.86
N ASP A 176 -18.44 3.68 -29.78
CA ASP A 176 -19.45 4.21 -30.72
C ASP A 176 -20.85 3.99 -30.11
N PRO A 177 -21.49 5.05 -29.58
CA PRO A 177 -22.83 4.93 -29.00
C PRO A 177 -23.89 4.58 -30.04
N GLY A 178 -23.59 4.67 -31.37
CA GLY A 178 -24.49 4.32 -32.47
C GLY A 178 -24.54 2.82 -32.78
N SER A 179 -23.50 2.05 -32.44
CA SER A 179 -23.38 0.63 -32.81
C SER A 179 -24.27 -0.34 -32.02
N GLN A 180 -24.96 0.12 -30.97
CA GLN A 180 -25.82 -0.71 -30.11
C GLN A 180 -27.33 -0.63 -30.45
N ARG A 181 -27.72 0.00 -31.56
CA ARG A 181 -29.16 0.18 -31.90
C ARG A 181 -29.71 -0.78 -32.95
N THR A 182 -29.09 -1.93 -33.14
CA THR A 182 -29.69 -2.98 -34.01
C THR A 182 -29.64 -4.31 -33.33
N ARG A 183 -30.58 -4.52 -32.41
CA ARG A 183 -31.21 -5.84 -32.09
C ARG A 183 -32.64 -5.62 -31.63
#